data_a43d72ab4d5e2ea615f0ab2ad528f6d6
#
_entry.id   a43d72ab4d5e2ea615f0ab2ad528f6d6
#
_cell.length_a   1.000
_cell.length_b   1.000
_cell.length_c   1.000
_cell.angle_alpha   90.00
_cell.angle_beta   90.00
_cell.angle_gamma   90.00
#
_symmetry.space_group_name_H-M   'P 1'
#
loop_
_entity.id
_entity.type
_entity.pdbx_description
1 polymer ?
#
loop_
_entity_poly.entity_id
_entity_poly.type
_entity_poly.pdbx_seq_one_letter_code
_entity_poly.pdbx_strand_id
1 'polypeptide(L)'
;MSEESKNKSVFRQGNAGEEQTAENLNEYIRTGSAGGYFLIAALIIVVVALFIWGFVGRIPVNITETSVVTGKTSNADLTLCFVDVKKNTGALPKGTVVSLKMPDGETFSGEVIAATEMPVSTEEAKELLKEAEKEIQDYSYSDWAFDYLLYDKTYSYALFIETGEDLTDYQNQIAEATITTGEVRPISLLMK
;
A
#
# COMPACT_ATOMS: atom_id res chain seq x y z
N MET A 1 -30.72 -82.47 -52.03
CA MET A 1 -31.66 -81.75 -51.17
C MET A 1 -31.18 -81.88 -49.74
N SER A 2 -30.44 -80.96 -49.24
CA SER A 2 -30.05 -80.94 -47.82
C SER A 2 -29.73 -79.49 -47.47
N GLU A 3 -30.54 -78.92 -46.61
CA GLU A 3 -30.33 -77.63 -45.99
C GLU A 3 -29.18 -77.76 -44.98
N GLU A 4 -28.14 -77.06 -45.20
CA GLU A 4 -27.04 -76.94 -44.23
C GLU A 4 -27.14 -75.66 -43.50
N SER A 5 -27.47 -75.81 -42.24
CA SER A 5 -27.71 -74.82 -41.26
C SER A 5 -26.49 -73.93 -41.04
N LYS A 6 -26.67 -72.65 -41.25
CA LYS A 6 -25.76 -71.58 -41.00
C LYS A 6 -25.76 -71.19 -39.50
N ASN A 7 -24.95 -71.91 -38.73
CA ASN A 7 -24.71 -71.51 -37.32
C ASN A 7 -23.33 -70.81 -37.19
N LYS A 8 -23.25 -69.53 -37.49
CA LYS A 8 -22.06 -68.78 -37.39
C LYS A 8 -22.16 -67.78 -36.20
N SER A 9 -21.51 -68.18 -35.13
CA SER A 9 -20.76 -67.39 -34.18
C SER A 9 -21.39 -66.08 -33.68
N VAL A 10 -22.20 -66.19 -32.64
CA VAL A 10 -22.59 -65.07 -31.78
C VAL A 10 -21.55 -64.79 -30.69
N PHE A 11 -20.51 -65.61 -30.56
CA PHE A 11 -19.55 -65.54 -29.45
C PHE A 11 -18.23 -64.84 -29.77
N ARG A 12 -18.09 -64.17 -30.92
CA ARG A 12 -16.81 -63.52 -31.27
C ARG A 12 -16.82 -62.01 -31.26
N GLN A 13 -17.91 -61.36 -30.82
CA GLN A 13 -18.02 -59.93 -30.74
C GLN A 13 -17.89 -59.33 -29.31
N GLY A 14 -17.81 -60.19 -28.29
CA GLY A 14 -17.70 -59.77 -26.91
C GLY A 14 -16.29 -59.34 -26.47
N ASN A 15 -15.25 -59.92 -27.05
CA ASN A 15 -13.88 -59.65 -26.53
C ASN A 15 -13.14 -58.52 -27.19
N ALA A 16 -13.60 -58.03 -28.35
CA ALA A 16 -12.95 -56.84 -28.95
C ALA A 16 -13.32 -55.50 -28.27
N GLY A 17 -14.47 -55.50 -27.57
CA GLY A 17 -14.89 -54.31 -26.82
C GLY A 17 -14.21 -54.14 -25.45
N GLU A 18 -13.87 -55.25 -24.80
CA GLU A 18 -13.21 -55.18 -23.48
C GLU A 18 -11.72 -54.81 -23.59
N GLU A 19 -11.02 -55.28 -24.65
CA GLU A 19 -9.63 -54.83 -24.87
C GLU A 19 -9.53 -53.37 -25.23
N GLN A 20 -10.47 -52.79 -26.00
CA GLN A 20 -10.49 -51.36 -26.30
C GLN A 20 -10.84 -50.54 -25.08
N THR A 21 -11.66 -51.04 -24.15
CA THR A 21 -12.01 -50.33 -22.90
C THR A 21 -10.84 -50.34 -21.92
N ALA A 22 -10.06 -51.46 -21.88
CA ALA A 22 -8.87 -51.55 -21.03
C ALA A 22 -7.71 -50.67 -21.55
N GLU A 23 -7.52 -50.58 -22.88
CA GLU A 23 -6.54 -49.68 -23.48
C GLU A 23 -6.94 -48.20 -23.25
N ASN A 24 -8.20 -47.86 -23.41
CA ASN A 24 -8.68 -46.50 -23.14
C ASN A 24 -8.59 -46.15 -21.65
N LEU A 25 -8.80 -47.06 -20.72
CA LEU A 25 -8.61 -46.88 -19.29
C LEU A 25 -7.13 -46.66 -18.93
N ASN A 26 -6.22 -47.41 -19.57
CA ASN A 26 -4.78 -47.23 -19.38
C ASN A 26 -4.27 -45.90 -19.98
N GLU A 27 -4.86 -45.43 -21.07
CA GLU A 27 -4.55 -44.16 -21.67
C GLU A 27 -5.06 -42.98 -20.77
N TYR A 28 -6.23 -43.16 -20.14
CA TYR A 28 -6.78 -42.19 -19.17
C TYR A 28 -5.99 -42.14 -17.86
N ILE A 29 -5.41 -43.26 -17.43
CA ILE A 29 -4.54 -43.31 -16.24
C ILE A 29 -3.14 -42.80 -16.56
N ARG A 30 -2.74 -42.73 -17.83
CA ARG A 30 -1.44 -42.21 -18.28
C ARG A 30 -1.39 -40.67 -18.43
N THR A 31 -2.44 -39.95 -18.09
CA THR A 31 -2.51 -38.50 -18.19
C THR A 31 -1.87 -37.75 -17.03
N GLY A 32 -0.95 -38.36 -16.29
CA GLY A 32 0.09 -37.65 -15.59
C GLY A 32 1.18 -37.22 -16.57
N SER A 33 0.86 -36.34 -17.54
CA SER A 33 1.90 -35.81 -18.43
C SER A 33 2.94 -35.08 -17.57
N ALA A 34 4.21 -35.24 -17.88
CA ALA A 34 5.29 -34.53 -17.18
C ALA A 34 4.96 -33.03 -17.04
N GLY A 35 4.26 -32.45 -18.03
CA GLY A 35 3.74 -31.09 -17.98
C GLY A 35 2.75 -30.82 -16.83
N GLY A 36 1.91 -31.78 -16.45
CA GLY A 36 0.99 -31.65 -15.31
C GLY A 36 1.72 -31.54 -13.97
N TYR A 37 2.77 -32.32 -13.77
CA TYR A 37 3.58 -32.28 -12.57
C TYR A 37 4.37 -30.96 -12.47
N PHE A 38 4.87 -30.44 -13.60
CA PHE A 38 5.52 -29.11 -13.65
C PHE A 38 4.55 -27.99 -13.30
N LEU A 39 3.30 -28.07 -13.75
CA LEU A 39 2.27 -27.09 -13.42
C LEU A 39 1.94 -27.09 -11.91
N ILE A 40 1.78 -28.28 -11.33
CA ILE A 40 1.52 -28.43 -9.89
C ILE A 40 2.73 -27.94 -9.08
N ALA A 41 3.95 -28.29 -9.47
CA ALA A 41 5.16 -27.83 -8.82
C ALA A 41 5.30 -26.30 -8.88
N ALA A 42 5.04 -25.70 -10.04
CA ALA A 42 5.03 -24.24 -10.20
C ALA A 42 3.98 -23.58 -9.30
N LEU A 43 2.76 -24.15 -9.22
CA LEU A 43 1.71 -23.63 -8.34
C LEU A 43 2.15 -23.69 -6.87
N ILE A 44 2.74 -24.80 -6.43
CA ILE A 44 3.24 -24.93 -5.05
C ILE A 44 4.31 -23.87 -4.75
N ILE A 45 5.24 -23.64 -5.68
CA ILE A 45 6.28 -22.61 -5.52
C ILE A 45 5.65 -21.21 -5.36
N VAL A 46 4.67 -20.90 -6.19
CA VAL A 46 3.95 -19.61 -6.09
C VAL A 46 3.24 -19.47 -4.75
N VAL A 47 2.55 -20.50 -4.31
CA VAL A 47 1.86 -20.51 -3.01
C VAL A 47 2.86 -20.32 -1.86
N VAL A 48 3.97 -21.05 -1.87
CA VAL A 48 5.03 -20.91 -0.85
C VAL A 48 5.64 -19.49 -0.88
N ALA A 49 5.90 -18.96 -2.07
CA ALA A 49 6.41 -17.60 -2.22
C ALA A 49 5.43 -16.54 -1.65
N LEU A 50 4.14 -16.68 -1.90
CA LEU A 50 3.10 -15.82 -1.34
C LEU A 50 3.03 -15.93 0.20
N PHE A 51 3.16 -17.13 0.74
CA PHE A 51 3.24 -17.31 2.19
C PHE A 51 4.46 -16.62 2.79
N ILE A 52 5.64 -16.84 2.21
CA ILE A 52 6.87 -16.19 2.67
C ILE A 52 6.70 -14.65 2.61
N TRP A 53 6.20 -14.14 1.47
CA TRP A 53 5.93 -12.71 1.34
C TRP A 53 4.92 -12.20 2.37
N GLY A 54 3.87 -12.98 2.66
CA GLY A 54 2.87 -12.63 3.67
C GLY A 54 3.45 -12.42 5.08
N PHE A 55 4.47 -13.20 5.45
CA PHE A 55 5.11 -13.12 6.77
C PHE A 55 6.29 -12.14 6.83
N VAL A 56 7.07 -12.04 5.76
CA VAL A 56 8.30 -11.24 5.71
C VAL A 56 8.07 -9.88 5.05
N GLY A 57 7.12 -9.82 4.12
CA GLY A 57 6.76 -8.60 3.41
C GLY A 57 6.28 -7.49 4.36
N ARG A 58 6.46 -6.25 3.91
CA ARG A 58 6.05 -5.04 4.62
C ARG A 58 5.25 -4.17 3.68
N ILE A 59 4.10 -3.72 4.14
CA ILE A 59 3.25 -2.78 3.42
C ILE A 59 3.27 -1.48 4.23
N PRO A 60 3.71 -0.35 3.64
CA PRO A 60 3.67 0.92 4.32
C PRO A 60 2.21 1.32 4.61
N VAL A 61 1.97 1.81 5.81
CA VAL A 61 0.70 2.42 6.19
C VAL A 61 0.87 3.93 6.01
N ASN A 62 0.15 4.47 5.06
CA ASN A 62 0.21 5.87 4.74
C ASN A 62 -1.07 6.57 5.18
N ILE A 63 -0.93 7.78 5.67
CA ILE A 63 -2.01 8.74 5.85
C ILE A 63 -1.77 9.94 4.95
N THR A 64 -2.85 10.46 4.41
CA THR A 64 -2.80 11.65 3.55
C THR A 64 -3.47 12.81 4.27
N GLU A 65 -2.76 13.93 4.35
CA GLU A 65 -3.22 15.18 4.96
C GLU A 65 -2.86 16.37 4.07
N THR A 66 -3.55 17.45 4.30
CA THR A 66 -3.22 18.72 3.65
C THR A 66 -2.10 19.40 4.41
N SER A 67 -1.14 19.96 3.70
CA SER A 67 -0.02 20.73 4.22
C SER A 67 0.13 22.06 3.49
N VAL A 68 0.90 22.98 4.06
CA VAL A 68 1.23 24.27 3.45
C VAL A 68 2.73 24.49 3.55
N VAL A 69 3.34 24.91 2.45
CA VAL A 69 4.75 25.35 2.43
C VAL A 69 4.84 26.70 3.07
N THR A 70 5.53 26.81 4.21
CA THR A 70 5.44 27.98 5.10
C THR A 70 6.66 28.88 5.16
N GLY A 71 7.84 28.38 4.78
CA GLY A 71 9.05 29.22 4.91
C GLY A 71 10.34 28.44 4.72
N LYS A 72 11.45 29.08 5.13
CA LYS A 72 12.79 28.49 5.04
C LYS A 72 13.45 28.45 6.40
N THR A 73 14.13 27.34 6.67
CA THR A 73 15.22 27.32 7.64
C THR A 73 16.51 27.78 6.94
N SER A 74 17.61 27.89 7.68
CA SER A 74 18.91 28.29 7.09
C SER A 74 19.37 27.38 5.94
N ASN A 75 18.88 26.16 5.83
CA ASN A 75 19.36 25.15 4.90
C ASN A 75 18.27 24.42 4.09
N ALA A 76 16.98 24.60 4.42
CA ALA A 76 15.91 23.82 3.80
C ALA A 76 14.55 24.51 3.87
N ASP A 77 13.66 24.16 2.98
CA ASP A 77 12.27 24.61 2.98
C ASP A 77 11.43 23.86 4.03
N LEU A 78 10.54 24.58 4.68
CA LEU A 78 9.70 24.09 5.75
C LEU A 78 8.25 24.01 5.31
N THR A 79 7.64 22.87 5.60
CA THR A 79 6.22 22.63 5.34
C THR A 79 5.50 22.28 6.64
N LEU A 80 4.35 22.91 6.86
CA LEU A 80 3.50 22.66 8.01
C LEU A 80 2.35 21.74 7.64
N CYS A 81 2.13 20.73 8.48
CA CYS A 81 1.03 19.79 8.32
C CYS A 81 0.36 19.51 9.67
N PHE A 82 -0.95 19.36 9.68
CA PHE A 82 -1.72 18.94 10.85
C PHE A 82 -2.40 17.60 10.59
N VAL A 83 -2.05 16.61 11.40
CA VAL A 83 -2.63 15.25 11.30
C VAL A 83 -3.75 15.10 12.31
N ASP A 84 -4.97 14.81 11.82
CA ASP A 84 -6.13 14.55 12.70
C ASP A 84 -5.89 13.32 13.58
N VAL A 85 -6.19 13.42 14.87
CA VAL A 85 -6.14 12.33 15.86
C VAL A 85 -6.96 11.11 15.41
N LYS A 86 -8.04 11.32 14.66
CA LYS A 86 -8.85 10.22 14.12
C LYS A 86 -8.10 9.36 13.11
N LYS A 87 -7.12 9.94 12.40
CA LYS A 87 -6.31 9.22 11.42
C LYS A 87 -5.04 8.62 12.02
N ASN A 88 -4.51 9.23 13.07
CA ASN A 88 -3.33 8.74 13.77
C ASN A 88 -3.47 8.96 15.28
N THR A 89 -3.29 7.91 16.06
CA THR A 89 -3.50 7.91 17.51
C THR A 89 -2.22 8.15 18.31
N GLY A 90 -1.09 8.41 17.66
CA GLY A 90 0.20 8.62 18.32
C GLY A 90 1.01 9.73 17.68
N ALA A 91 1.95 10.30 18.44
CA ALA A 91 2.92 11.24 17.91
C ALA A 91 3.78 10.60 16.82
N LEU A 92 4.04 11.32 15.75
CA LEU A 92 4.91 10.87 14.67
C LEU A 92 6.37 11.14 15.03
N PRO A 93 7.26 10.14 14.95
CA PRO A 93 8.66 10.31 15.30
C PRO A 93 9.38 11.23 14.30
N LYS A 94 10.42 11.90 14.77
CA LYS A 94 11.36 12.62 13.90
C LYS A 94 12.00 11.64 12.91
N GLY A 95 12.25 12.09 11.69
CA GLY A 95 12.76 11.27 10.60
C GLY A 95 11.66 10.46 9.88
N THR A 96 10.38 10.64 10.24
CA THR A 96 9.28 10.05 9.47
C THR A 96 9.29 10.63 8.06
N VAL A 97 9.34 9.75 7.06
CA VAL A 97 9.35 10.14 5.65
C VAL A 97 7.98 10.63 5.22
N VAL A 98 7.97 11.76 4.52
CA VAL A 98 6.77 12.40 3.98
C VAL A 98 6.98 12.68 2.50
N SER A 99 5.99 12.35 1.69
CA SER A 99 5.94 12.72 0.28
C SER A 99 4.97 13.90 0.13
N LEU A 100 5.45 15.02 -0.38
CA LEU A 100 4.68 16.23 -0.64
C LEU A 100 4.35 16.30 -2.13
N LYS A 101 3.07 16.26 -2.46
CA LYS A 101 2.59 16.43 -3.83
C LYS A 101 2.03 17.83 -4.00
N MET A 102 2.62 18.58 -4.90
CA MET A 102 2.23 19.95 -5.21
C MET A 102 1.01 20.01 -6.15
N PRO A 103 0.35 21.18 -6.27
CA PRO A 103 -0.84 21.35 -7.11
C PRO A 103 -0.60 21.09 -8.60
N ASP A 104 0.62 21.31 -9.08
CA ASP A 104 1.05 21.05 -10.47
C ASP A 104 1.37 19.57 -10.74
N GLY A 105 1.39 18.74 -9.67
CA GLY A 105 1.67 17.32 -9.73
C GLY A 105 3.11 16.94 -9.45
N GLU A 106 4.01 17.89 -9.22
CA GLU A 106 5.37 17.60 -8.76
C GLU A 106 5.35 17.00 -7.36
N THR A 107 6.32 16.13 -7.08
CA THR A 107 6.40 15.41 -5.81
C THR A 107 7.79 15.55 -5.21
N PHE A 108 7.83 16.00 -3.97
CA PHE A 108 9.04 16.22 -3.20
C PHE A 108 9.10 15.26 -2.01
N SER A 109 10.31 14.87 -1.61
CA SER A 109 10.51 14.06 -0.41
C SER A 109 10.97 14.94 0.75
N GLY A 110 10.35 14.75 1.91
CA GLY A 110 10.71 15.44 3.13
C GLY A 110 10.73 14.51 4.33
N GLU A 111 11.18 15.05 5.45
CA GLU A 111 11.22 14.34 6.73
C GLU A 111 10.63 15.21 7.85
N VAL A 112 9.95 14.57 8.78
CA VAL A 112 9.45 15.25 9.99
C VAL A 112 10.62 15.62 10.88
N ILE A 113 10.88 16.92 11.05
CA ILE A 113 11.92 17.45 11.95
C ILE A 113 11.42 17.74 13.35
N ALA A 114 10.15 18.12 13.47
CA ALA A 114 9.48 18.35 14.73
C ALA A 114 8.01 17.95 14.66
N ALA A 115 7.50 17.44 15.76
CA ALA A 115 6.10 17.10 15.94
C ALA A 115 5.68 17.36 17.39
N THR A 116 4.41 17.71 17.60
CA THR A 116 3.86 17.78 18.96
C THR A 116 3.74 16.37 19.53
N GLU A 117 4.14 16.18 20.79
CA GLU A 117 4.05 14.88 21.48
C GLU A 117 2.61 14.51 21.82
N MET A 118 1.78 15.51 22.08
CA MET A 118 0.35 15.38 22.35
C MET A 118 -0.46 16.12 21.30
N PRO A 119 -1.69 15.65 21.04
CA PRO A 119 -2.56 16.38 20.14
C PRO A 119 -2.94 17.73 20.75
N VAL A 120 -2.92 18.75 19.92
CA VAL A 120 -3.25 20.12 20.29
C VAL A 120 -4.62 20.50 19.76
N SER A 121 -5.31 21.36 20.48
CA SER A 121 -6.55 21.98 20.01
C SER A 121 -6.26 23.02 18.92
N THR A 122 -7.29 23.48 18.23
CA THR A 122 -7.16 24.51 17.21
C THR A 122 -6.56 25.82 17.77
N GLU A 123 -6.92 26.18 19.00
CA GLU A 123 -6.43 27.38 19.67
C GLU A 123 -4.96 27.24 20.05
N GLU A 124 -4.57 26.13 20.66
CA GLU A 124 -3.18 25.83 21.01
C GLU A 124 -2.29 25.76 19.76
N ALA A 125 -2.80 25.18 18.67
CA ALA A 125 -2.09 25.15 17.41
C ALA A 125 -1.79 26.57 16.89
N LYS A 126 -2.72 27.51 17.03
CA LYS A 126 -2.51 28.93 16.67
C LYS A 126 -1.44 29.61 17.52
N GLU A 127 -1.33 29.26 18.79
CA GLU A 127 -0.30 29.78 19.68
C GLU A 127 1.08 29.23 19.33
N LEU A 128 1.17 27.91 19.09
CA LEU A 128 2.42 27.25 18.69
C LEU A 128 3.01 27.85 17.41
N LEU A 129 2.16 28.21 16.45
CA LEU A 129 2.62 28.81 15.21
C LEU A 129 3.13 30.25 15.42
N LYS A 130 2.49 31.04 16.27
CA LYS A 130 2.98 32.37 16.62
C LYS A 130 4.33 32.32 17.32
N GLU A 131 4.60 31.25 18.06
CA GLU A 131 5.92 31.04 18.67
C GLU A 131 6.94 30.62 17.61
N ALA A 132 6.60 29.68 16.72
CA ALA A 132 7.46 29.23 15.64
C ALA A 132 7.83 30.37 14.67
N GLU A 133 6.91 31.32 14.40
CA GLU A 133 7.16 32.49 13.57
C GLU A 133 8.28 33.39 14.13
N LYS A 134 8.50 33.39 15.43
CA LYS A 134 9.57 34.16 16.06
C LYS A 134 10.94 33.50 15.93
N GLU A 135 10.98 32.22 15.79
CA GLU A 135 12.22 31.43 15.78
C GLU A 135 12.70 31.11 14.36
N ILE A 136 11.79 31.05 13.37
CA ILE A 136 12.10 30.66 11.99
C ILE A 136 12.22 31.96 11.16
N GLN A 137 13.41 32.16 10.54
CA GLN A 137 13.61 33.25 9.60
C GLN A 137 12.77 33.02 8.34
N ASP A 138 12.20 34.11 7.81
CA ASP A 138 11.35 34.07 6.59
C ASP A 138 10.11 33.15 6.68
N TYR A 139 9.64 32.93 7.92
CA TYR A 139 8.38 32.23 8.13
C TYR A 139 7.22 33.11 7.66
N SER A 140 6.49 32.63 6.69
CA SER A 140 5.29 33.30 6.18
C SER A 140 4.15 32.27 6.08
N TYR A 141 3.06 32.55 6.75
CA TYR A 141 1.82 31.87 6.53
C TYR A 141 0.67 32.87 6.43
N SER A 142 -0.33 32.52 5.65
CA SER A 142 -1.55 33.31 5.58
C SER A 142 -2.59 32.74 6.54
N ASP A 143 -3.32 33.61 7.24
CA ASP A 143 -4.40 33.17 8.16
C ASP A 143 -5.37 32.19 7.51
N TRP A 144 -5.66 32.39 6.21
CA TRP A 144 -6.54 31.49 5.45
C TRP A 144 -5.97 30.06 5.33
N ALA A 145 -4.67 29.92 5.15
CA ALA A 145 -4.03 28.61 5.01
C ALA A 145 -4.17 27.81 6.31
N PHE A 146 -4.03 28.52 7.43
CA PHE A 146 -4.19 27.95 8.75
C PHE A 146 -5.63 27.48 9.01
N ASP A 147 -6.60 28.33 8.75
CA ASP A 147 -8.02 27.98 8.88
C ASP A 147 -8.37 26.81 7.97
N TYR A 148 -7.76 26.71 6.79
CA TYR A 148 -7.95 25.60 5.88
C TYR A 148 -7.33 24.30 6.40
N LEU A 149 -6.11 24.34 6.94
CA LEU A 149 -5.42 23.16 7.50
C LEU A 149 -6.15 22.54 8.69
N LEU A 150 -6.79 23.39 9.51
CA LEU A 150 -7.52 22.97 10.71
C LEU A 150 -9.01 22.82 10.48
N TYR A 151 -9.49 23.08 9.27
CA TYR A 151 -10.90 22.90 8.95
C TYR A 151 -11.34 21.47 9.29
N ASP A 152 -12.43 21.35 10.08
CA ASP A 152 -12.99 20.09 10.54
C ASP A 152 -12.09 19.24 11.47
N LYS A 153 -11.02 19.79 12.01
CA LYS A 153 -10.14 19.15 12.99
C LYS A 153 -10.37 19.72 14.37
N THR A 154 -10.71 18.89 15.34
CA THR A 154 -10.87 19.32 16.75
C THR A 154 -9.55 19.24 17.50
N TYR A 155 -8.81 18.13 17.29
CA TYR A 155 -7.48 17.90 17.82
C TYR A 155 -6.59 17.34 16.73
N SER A 156 -5.36 17.83 16.66
CA SER A 156 -4.38 17.39 15.65
C SER A 156 -2.96 17.38 16.21
N TYR A 157 -2.10 16.57 15.59
CA TYR A 157 -0.66 16.68 15.79
C TYR A 157 -0.10 17.69 14.78
N ALA A 158 0.61 18.70 15.26
CA ALA A 158 1.32 19.63 14.40
C ALA A 158 2.66 18.99 13.98
N LEU A 159 2.97 19.03 12.70
CA LEU A 159 4.19 18.49 12.10
C LEU A 159 4.90 19.58 11.33
N PHE A 160 6.20 19.69 11.56
CA PHE A 160 7.11 20.46 10.72
C PHE A 160 7.92 19.51 9.87
N ILE A 161 7.80 19.65 8.56
CA ILE A 161 8.42 18.81 7.56
C ILE A 161 9.48 19.63 6.85
N GLU A 162 10.70 19.14 6.82
CA GLU A 162 11.84 19.73 6.10
C GLU A 162 12.05 18.99 4.80
N THR A 163 12.24 19.72 3.70
CA THR A 163 12.60 19.18 2.39
C THR A 163 14.00 19.64 2.03
N GLY A 164 14.83 18.74 1.51
CA GLY A 164 16.16 19.09 1.00
C GLY A 164 16.15 19.78 -0.37
N GLU A 165 14.97 19.95 -0.95
CA GLU A 165 14.76 20.56 -2.26
C GLU A 165 14.21 22.00 -2.12
N ASP A 166 14.46 22.85 -3.10
CA ASP A 166 14.02 24.25 -3.08
C ASP A 166 12.52 24.36 -3.42
N LEU A 167 11.71 24.74 -2.44
CA LEU A 167 10.27 24.98 -2.58
C LEU A 167 9.90 26.46 -2.65
N THR A 168 10.82 27.35 -2.99
CA THR A 168 10.60 28.81 -3.01
C THR A 168 9.40 29.19 -3.90
N ASP A 169 9.23 28.52 -5.04
CA ASP A 169 8.13 28.79 -5.98
C ASP A 169 6.78 28.29 -5.45
N TYR A 170 6.78 27.47 -4.41
CA TYR A 170 5.59 26.90 -3.78
C TYR A 170 5.23 27.53 -2.44
N GLN A 171 5.90 28.60 -2.03
CA GLN A 171 5.60 29.26 -0.77
C GLN A 171 4.13 29.69 -0.69
N ASN A 172 3.51 29.44 0.47
CA ASN A 172 2.09 29.66 0.73
C ASN A 172 1.14 28.84 -0.17
N GLN A 173 1.63 27.83 -0.85
CA GLN A 173 0.79 26.89 -1.59
C GLN A 173 0.41 25.69 -0.73
N ILE A 174 -0.76 25.14 -1.04
CA ILE A 174 -1.25 23.92 -0.43
C ILE A 174 -0.63 22.73 -1.15
N ALA A 175 -0.09 21.78 -0.37
CA ALA A 175 0.40 20.49 -0.86
C ALA A 175 -0.34 19.35 -0.18
N GLU A 176 -0.39 18.22 -0.84
CA GLU A 176 -0.88 16.95 -0.29
C GLU A 176 0.30 16.21 0.34
N ALA A 177 0.28 16.06 1.67
CA ALA A 177 1.31 15.34 2.42
C ALA A 177 0.89 13.88 2.63
N THR A 178 1.65 12.95 2.06
CA THR A 178 1.52 11.52 2.32
C THR A 178 2.58 11.09 3.32
N ILE A 179 2.15 10.72 4.51
CA ILE A 179 3.00 10.42 5.66
C ILE A 179 3.00 8.92 5.90
N THR A 180 4.18 8.29 5.95
CA THR A 180 4.31 6.87 6.28
C THR A 180 4.33 6.69 7.79
N THR A 181 3.23 6.23 8.36
CA THR A 181 3.06 6.10 9.82
C THR A 181 3.59 4.79 10.38
N GLY A 182 3.85 3.82 9.54
CA GLY A 182 4.34 2.52 9.96
C GLY A 182 4.32 1.50 8.83
N GLU A 183 4.58 0.26 9.21
CA GLU A 183 4.54 -0.87 8.28
C GLU A 183 3.71 -2.00 8.89
N VAL A 184 2.91 -2.65 8.08
CA VAL A 184 2.14 -3.83 8.47
C VAL A 184 2.56 -5.03 7.63
N ARG A 185 2.51 -6.22 8.23
CA ARG A 185 2.74 -7.45 7.49
C ARG A 185 1.48 -7.79 6.69
N PRO A 186 1.62 -8.23 5.42
CA PRO A 186 0.45 -8.59 4.59
C PRO A 186 -0.48 -9.59 5.27
N ILE A 187 0.07 -10.57 5.99
CA ILE A 187 -0.71 -11.59 6.70
C ILE A 187 -1.63 -11.00 7.79
N SER A 188 -1.25 -9.88 8.40
CA SER A 188 -2.07 -9.24 9.44
C SER A 188 -3.35 -8.61 8.90
N LEU A 189 -3.39 -8.32 7.60
CA LEU A 189 -4.59 -7.79 6.93
C LEU A 189 -5.64 -8.88 6.68
N LEU A 190 -5.22 -10.15 6.61
CA LEU A 190 -6.12 -11.30 6.39
C LEU A 190 -6.70 -11.85 7.70
N MET A 191 -6.15 -11.46 8.87
CA MET A 191 -6.57 -11.96 10.18
C MET A 191 -7.47 -10.97 10.95
N LYS A 192 -7.98 -9.95 10.31
CA LYS A 192 -8.93 -8.98 10.89
C LYS A 192 -10.38 -9.39 10.61
#